data_734a91d343941c27387b08b9d264d4e9
#
_entry.id   734a91d343941c27387b08b9d264d4e9
#
_cell.length_a   1.000
_cell.length_b   1.000
_cell.length_c   1.000
_cell.angle_alpha   90.00
_cell.angle_beta   90.00
_cell.angle_gamma   90.00
#
_symmetry.space_group_name_H-M   'P 1'
#
loop_
_entity.id
_entity.type
_entity.pdbx_description
1 polymer ?
#
loop_
_entity_poly.entity_id
_entity_poly.type
_entity_poly.pdbx_seq_one_letter_code
_entity_poly.pdbx_strand_id
1 'polypeptide(L)'
;MRNKSSNSTSSGLVKNLEIQLDTQFQHFNEGSFKTRERYKAAMERFVVFLASEFRLQKITNISSKHLIQYVDQMKQDGKSPSTIKTDVSAIRYFQHHCGSKNILVDNSILGLDKRQTNKIDNSWTTKEVEMAKQLSKQMGRMDVYFAITLAENFGLRLEECCRLTVDKILVAVDTGELEVKGKGGQTRFIKVDTLIQFIALAEVLKYADTLKKLNCEKILVDNIKDATKKKKRLYSKLAWQSS
;
A
#
# COMPACT_ATOMS: atom_id res chain seq x y z
N MET A 1 -40.16 -25.64 -2.86
CA MET A 1 -40.29 -24.24 -2.41
C MET A 1 -39.68 -24.03 -1.03
N ARG A 2 -38.35 -23.95 -0.91
CA ARG A 2 -37.64 -23.71 0.39
C ARG A 2 -36.29 -23.02 0.19
N ASN A 3 -36.25 -21.84 -0.48
CA ASN A 3 -34.98 -21.12 -0.67
C ASN A 3 -35.05 -19.58 -0.53
N LYS A 4 -36.19 -19.04 -0.05
CA LYS A 4 -36.28 -17.59 0.12
C LYS A 4 -36.01 -17.08 1.56
N SER A 5 -36.04 -17.93 2.58
CA SER A 5 -35.83 -17.52 3.97
C SER A 5 -34.37 -17.51 4.42
N SER A 6 -33.50 -18.27 3.77
CA SER A 6 -32.06 -18.37 4.15
C SER A 6 -31.25 -17.12 3.76
N ASN A 7 -31.56 -16.48 2.65
CA ASN A 7 -30.83 -15.30 2.19
C ASN A 7 -31.10 -14.03 3.03
N SER A 8 -32.32 -13.85 3.53
CA SER A 8 -32.65 -12.68 4.37
C SER A 8 -32.04 -12.74 5.77
N THR A 9 -31.96 -13.95 6.34
CA THR A 9 -31.37 -14.17 7.66
C THR A 9 -29.85 -14.00 7.63
N SER A 10 -29.19 -14.46 6.58
CA SER A 10 -27.75 -14.28 6.36
C SER A 10 -27.41 -12.80 6.21
N SER A 11 -28.20 -12.01 5.44
CA SER A 11 -27.98 -10.58 5.29
C SER A 11 -28.10 -9.81 6.60
N GLY A 12 -29.04 -10.17 7.48
CA GLY A 12 -29.20 -9.56 8.81
C GLY A 12 -28.00 -9.86 9.74
N LEU A 13 -27.49 -11.09 9.70
CA LEU A 13 -26.31 -11.48 10.49
C LEU A 13 -25.04 -10.75 10.01
N VAL A 14 -24.84 -10.65 8.70
CA VAL A 14 -23.70 -9.88 8.14
C VAL A 14 -23.76 -8.43 8.66
N LYS A 15 -24.88 -7.75 8.51
CA LYS A 15 -25.04 -6.36 9.00
C LYS A 15 -24.77 -6.23 10.50
N ASN A 16 -25.25 -7.16 11.30
CA ASN A 16 -24.99 -7.13 12.75
C ASN A 16 -23.49 -7.26 13.05
N LEU A 17 -22.79 -8.19 12.40
CA LEU A 17 -21.36 -8.37 12.60
C LEU A 17 -20.54 -7.18 12.04
N GLU A 18 -20.97 -6.56 10.93
CA GLU A 18 -20.36 -5.35 10.38
C GLU A 18 -20.49 -4.16 11.35
N ILE A 19 -21.63 -3.97 11.99
CA ILE A 19 -21.82 -2.93 13.04
C ILE A 19 -20.87 -3.17 14.22
N GLN A 20 -20.74 -4.42 14.69
CA GLN A 20 -19.80 -4.77 15.73
C GLN A 20 -18.34 -4.52 15.30
N LEU A 21 -18.01 -4.86 14.05
CA LEU A 21 -16.70 -4.61 13.46
C LEU A 21 -16.38 -3.11 13.41
N ASP A 22 -17.28 -2.29 12.89
CA ASP A 22 -17.10 -0.85 12.78
C ASP A 22 -16.94 -0.18 14.15
N THR A 23 -17.73 -0.59 15.14
CA THR A 23 -17.60 -0.10 16.51
C THR A 23 -16.21 -0.38 17.08
N GLN A 24 -15.66 -1.56 16.86
CA GLN A 24 -14.33 -1.91 17.34
C GLN A 24 -13.22 -1.16 16.57
N PHE A 25 -13.35 -1.04 15.23
CA PHE A 25 -12.36 -0.33 14.40
C PHE A 25 -12.25 1.16 14.69
N GLN A 26 -13.28 1.81 15.24
CA GLN A 26 -13.22 3.21 15.68
C GLN A 26 -12.16 3.43 16.77
N HIS A 27 -11.87 2.42 17.57
CA HIS A 27 -10.90 2.47 18.66
C HIS A 27 -9.49 2.05 18.24
N PHE A 28 -9.31 1.57 16.99
CA PHE A 28 -8.02 1.09 16.49
C PHE A 28 -7.17 2.24 15.91
N ASN A 29 -6.23 2.73 16.69
CA ASN A 29 -5.36 3.86 16.32
C ASN A 29 -3.96 3.42 15.88
N GLU A 30 -3.62 2.14 15.98
CA GLU A 30 -2.30 1.61 15.63
C GLU A 30 -2.12 1.42 14.12
N GLY A 31 -0.90 1.63 13.67
CA GLY A 31 -0.52 1.45 12.27
C GLY A 31 -0.92 2.59 11.34
N SER A 32 -0.50 2.49 10.08
CA SER A 32 -0.83 3.49 9.07
C SER A 32 -2.30 3.42 8.65
N PHE A 33 -2.85 4.55 8.18
CA PHE A 33 -4.21 4.59 7.63
C PHE A 33 -4.47 3.48 6.59
N LYS A 34 -3.52 3.26 5.66
CA LYS A 34 -3.63 2.19 4.64
C LYS A 34 -3.58 0.78 5.23
N THR A 35 -2.87 0.58 6.33
CA THR A 35 -2.84 -0.71 7.04
C THR A 35 -4.19 -0.99 7.68
N ARG A 36 -4.77 0.01 8.33
CA ARG A 36 -6.10 -0.09 8.96
C ARG A 36 -7.20 -0.35 7.93
N GLU A 37 -7.20 0.39 6.81
CA GLU A 37 -8.12 0.17 5.68
C GLU A 37 -8.02 -1.27 5.14
N ARG A 38 -6.79 -1.77 4.95
CA ARG A 38 -6.54 -3.13 4.48
C ARG A 38 -7.00 -4.19 5.49
N TYR A 39 -6.79 -3.96 6.78
CA TYR A 39 -7.23 -4.85 7.85
C TYR A 39 -8.76 -4.86 7.96
N LYS A 40 -9.39 -3.70 7.85
CA LYS A 40 -10.84 -3.60 7.82
C LYS A 40 -11.43 -4.40 6.64
N ALA A 41 -10.93 -4.21 5.43
CA ALA A 41 -11.39 -4.95 4.25
C ALA A 41 -11.18 -6.47 4.37
N ALA A 42 -10.12 -6.93 5.05
CA ALA A 42 -9.91 -8.35 5.33
C ALA A 42 -10.95 -8.88 6.34
N MET A 43 -11.24 -8.10 7.37
CA MET A 43 -12.26 -8.47 8.36
C MET A 43 -13.68 -8.46 7.80
N GLU A 44 -14.02 -7.55 6.91
CA GLU A 44 -15.31 -7.52 6.22
C GLU A 44 -15.54 -8.83 5.43
N ARG A 45 -14.54 -9.30 4.69
CA ARG A 45 -14.61 -10.61 4.01
C ARG A 45 -14.80 -11.76 4.98
N PHE A 46 -14.06 -11.74 6.08
CA PHE A 46 -14.16 -12.78 7.12
C PHE A 46 -15.53 -12.77 7.82
N VAL A 47 -16.10 -11.61 8.08
CA VAL A 47 -17.44 -11.45 8.66
C VAL A 47 -18.52 -12.07 7.77
N VAL A 48 -18.45 -11.85 6.45
CA VAL A 48 -19.35 -12.49 5.50
C VAL A 48 -19.26 -14.00 5.58
N PHE A 49 -18.04 -14.55 5.60
CA PHE A 49 -17.80 -15.99 5.76
C PHE A 49 -18.36 -16.53 7.10
N LEU A 50 -18.13 -15.82 8.21
CA LEU A 50 -18.63 -16.24 9.54
C LEU A 50 -20.16 -16.24 9.60
N ALA A 51 -20.81 -15.30 8.96
CA ALA A 51 -22.27 -15.22 8.89
C ALA A 51 -22.85 -16.36 8.03
N SER A 52 -22.23 -16.67 6.88
CA SER A 52 -22.73 -17.69 5.96
C SER A 52 -22.51 -19.11 6.49
N GLU A 53 -21.28 -19.43 6.92
CA GLU A 53 -20.90 -20.79 7.28
C GLU A 53 -21.24 -21.17 8.74
N PHE A 54 -21.18 -20.19 9.65
CA PHE A 54 -21.32 -20.47 11.09
C PHE A 54 -22.52 -19.78 11.74
N ARG A 55 -23.22 -18.89 11.03
CA ARG A 55 -24.28 -18.06 11.60
C ARG A 55 -23.84 -17.36 12.89
N LEU A 56 -22.59 -16.91 12.92
CA LEU A 56 -22.00 -16.28 14.08
C LEU A 56 -22.75 -14.96 14.40
N GLN A 57 -23.08 -14.73 15.67
CA GLN A 57 -23.81 -13.54 16.09
C GLN A 57 -22.91 -12.51 16.79
N LYS A 58 -21.83 -12.95 17.43
CA LYS A 58 -20.90 -12.10 18.18
C LYS A 58 -19.48 -12.25 17.64
N ILE A 59 -18.88 -11.13 17.25
CA ILE A 59 -17.53 -11.12 16.68
C ILE A 59 -16.45 -11.57 17.68
N THR A 60 -16.70 -11.37 18.99
CA THR A 60 -15.81 -11.81 20.07
C THR A 60 -15.74 -13.33 20.21
N ASN A 61 -16.66 -14.09 19.60
CA ASN A 61 -16.70 -15.56 19.62
C ASN A 61 -15.88 -16.18 18.47
N ILE A 62 -15.12 -15.40 17.72
CA ILE A 62 -14.18 -15.93 16.74
C ILE A 62 -13.23 -16.89 17.43
N SER A 63 -13.02 -18.06 16.81
CA SER A 63 -12.18 -19.15 17.34
C SER A 63 -11.26 -19.72 16.26
N SER A 64 -10.31 -20.55 16.67
CA SER A 64 -9.39 -21.24 15.77
C SER A 64 -10.10 -22.07 14.69
N LYS A 65 -11.24 -22.68 15.00
CA LYS A 65 -12.06 -23.43 14.03
C LYS A 65 -12.49 -22.54 12.86
N HIS A 66 -12.97 -21.34 13.16
CA HIS A 66 -13.39 -20.38 12.14
C HIS A 66 -12.23 -19.94 11.25
N LEU A 67 -11.06 -19.67 11.86
CA LEU A 67 -9.87 -19.27 11.12
C LEU A 67 -9.35 -20.38 10.20
N ILE A 68 -9.30 -21.64 10.69
CA ILE A 68 -8.85 -22.78 9.89
C ILE A 68 -9.74 -22.95 8.67
N GLN A 69 -11.06 -23.00 8.84
CA GLN A 69 -11.99 -23.18 7.72
C GLN A 69 -11.96 -22.01 6.73
N TYR A 70 -11.80 -20.78 7.22
CA TYR A 70 -11.63 -19.63 6.34
C TYR A 70 -10.35 -19.72 5.49
N VAL A 71 -9.24 -20.13 6.10
CA VAL A 71 -7.98 -20.34 5.38
C VAL A 71 -8.10 -21.46 4.35
N ASP A 72 -8.79 -22.55 4.69
CA ASP A 72 -9.02 -23.65 3.75
C ASP A 72 -9.90 -23.23 2.57
N GLN A 73 -10.94 -22.42 2.82
CA GLN A 73 -11.75 -21.83 1.77
C GLN A 73 -10.90 -20.90 0.88
N MET A 74 -10.06 -20.05 1.46
CA MET A 74 -9.17 -19.17 0.69
C MET A 74 -8.18 -19.95 -0.19
N LYS A 75 -7.68 -21.10 0.28
CA LYS A 75 -6.83 -22.01 -0.51
C LYS A 75 -7.61 -22.61 -1.69
N GLN A 76 -8.83 -23.09 -1.44
CA GLN A 76 -9.72 -23.62 -2.47
C GLN A 76 -10.07 -22.58 -3.53
N ASP A 77 -10.26 -21.32 -3.11
CA ASP A 77 -10.47 -20.17 -4.01
C ASP A 77 -9.21 -19.74 -4.78
N GLY A 78 -8.10 -20.43 -4.63
CA GLY A 78 -6.83 -20.14 -5.30
C GLY A 78 -6.14 -18.85 -4.84
N LYS A 79 -6.44 -18.36 -3.63
CA LYS A 79 -5.77 -17.17 -3.09
C LYS A 79 -4.29 -17.43 -2.82
N SER A 80 -3.45 -16.46 -3.17
CA SER A 80 -2.01 -16.59 -2.95
C SER A 80 -1.66 -16.71 -1.46
N PRO A 81 -0.61 -17.46 -1.08
CA PRO A 81 -0.15 -17.58 0.32
C PRO A 81 0.12 -16.21 0.98
N SER A 82 0.57 -15.24 0.21
CA SER A 82 0.80 -13.85 0.68
C SER A 82 -0.51 -13.16 1.06
N THR A 83 -1.57 -13.35 0.27
CA THR A 83 -2.91 -12.81 0.54
C THR A 83 -3.48 -13.43 1.80
N ILE A 84 -3.44 -14.77 1.89
CA ILE A 84 -3.93 -15.51 3.06
C ILE A 84 -3.23 -15.06 4.35
N LYS A 85 -1.89 -14.97 4.34
CA LYS A 85 -1.11 -14.48 5.49
C LYS A 85 -1.47 -13.06 5.90
N THR A 86 -1.83 -12.21 4.95
CA THR A 86 -2.26 -10.85 5.25
C THR A 86 -3.63 -10.83 5.94
N ASP A 87 -4.58 -11.61 5.44
CA ASP A 87 -5.91 -11.70 6.03
C ASP A 87 -5.84 -12.35 7.43
N VAL A 88 -5.06 -13.43 7.61
CA VAL A 88 -4.79 -14.03 8.92
C VAL A 88 -4.18 -13.03 9.91
N SER A 89 -3.23 -12.19 9.45
CA SER A 89 -2.64 -11.15 10.30
C SER A 89 -3.68 -10.10 10.72
N ALA A 90 -4.57 -9.72 9.82
CA ALA A 90 -5.66 -8.80 10.13
C ALA A 90 -6.65 -9.39 11.15
N ILE A 91 -7.03 -10.66 11.00
CA ILE A 91 -7.93 -11.35 11.90
C ILE A 91 -7.34 -11.48 13.31
N ARG A 92 -6.04 -11.84 13.42
CA ARG A 92 -5.35 -11.92 14.72
C ARG A 92 -5.20 -10.55 15.37
N TYR A 93 -4.84 -9.53 14.59
CA TYR A 93 -4.77 -8.16 15.07
C TYR A 93 -6.11 -7.71 15.64
N PHE A 94 -7.19 -7.94 14.88
CA PHE A 94 -8.54 -7.60 15.34
C PHE A 94 -8.90 -8.34 16.62
N GLN A 95 -8.67 -9.64 16.68
CA GLN A 95 -9.02 -10.45 17.84
C GLN A 95 -8.27 -10.03 19.10
N HIS A 96 -7.01 -9.66 18.98
CA HIS A 96 -6.22 -9.13 20.11
C HIS A 96 -6.82 -7.86 20.70
N HIS A 97 -7.48 -7.04 19.88
CA HIS A 97 -8.02 -5.73 20.29
C HIS A 97 -9.52 -5.75 20.62
N CYS A 98 -10.28 -6.76 20.20
CA CYS A 98 -11.73 -6.80 20.42
C CYS A 98 -12.15 -7.42 21.75
N GLY A 99 -11.22 -7.68 22.66
CA GLY A 99 -11.50 -8.27 23.98
C GLY A 99 -11.90 -9.75 23.93
N SER A 100 -11.61 -10.45 22.84
CA SER A 100 -11.84 -11.91 22.76
C SER A 100 -10.91 -12.65 23.71
N LYS A 101 -11.47 -13.65 24.41
CA LYS A 101 -10.70 -14.57 25.27
C LYS A 101 -10.09 -15.74 24.51
N ASN A 102 -10.46 -15.94 23.24
CA ASN A 102 -9.99 -17.04 22.43
C ASN A 102 -8.59 -16.75 21.87
N ILE A 103 -7.70 -17.73 21.89
CA ILE A 103 -6.39 -17.65 21.24
C ILE A 103 -6.50 -18.36 19.89
N LEU A 104 -6.09 -17.68 18.82
CA LEU A 104 -6.09 -18.28 17.48
C LEU A 104 -4.80 -19.08 17.24
N VAL A 105 -4.96 -20.17 16.49
CA VAL A 105 -3.83 -21.05 16.11
C VAL A 105 -2.75 -20.35 15.33
N ASP A 106 -1.52 -20.87 15.42
CA ASP A 106 -0.35 -20.36 14.71
C ASP A 106 -0.35 -20.74 13.21
N ASN A 107 0.54 -20.10 12.45
CA ASN A 107 0.69 -20.35 11.01
C ASN A 107 1.13 -21.78 10.69
N SER A 108 1.86 -22.46 11.58
CA SER A 108 2.26 -23.84 11.44
C SER A 108 1.07 -24.78 11.34
N ILE A 109 0.01 -24.55 12.13
CA ILE A 109 -1.22 -25.33 12.13
C ILE A 109 -2.06 -25.04 10.88
N LEU A 110 -1.99 -23.79 10.35
CA LEU A 110 -2.73 -23.39 9.17
C LEU A 110 -2.13 -23.94 7.85
N GLY A 111 -0.98 -24.63 7.90
CA GLY A 111 -0.32 -25.17 6.71
C GLY A 111 -0.06 -24.08 5.64
N LEU A 112 0.38 -22.92 6.07
CA LEU A 112 0.65 -21.79 5.16
C LEU A 112 2.07 -21.91 4.61
N ASP A 113 2.18 -22.12 3.32
CA ASP A 113 3.46 -22.14 2.62
C ASP A 113 4.29 -20.89 2.88
N LYS A 114 5.61 -21.03 2.84
CA LYS A 114 6.49 -19.85 2.85
C LYS A 114 6.11 -18.97 1.66
N ARG A 115 6.19 -17.65 1.84
CA ARG A 115 6.04 -16.73 0.70
C ARG A 115 7.00 -17.17 -0.40
N GLN A 116 6.46 -17.66 -1.50
CA GLN A 116 7.26 -17.83 -2.69
C GLN A 116 7.50 -16.43 -3.22
N THR A 117 8.63 -15.85 -2.85
CA THR A 117 9.22 -14.78 -3.64
C THR A 117 9.76 -15.50 -4.87
N ASN A 118 9.00 -15.46 -5.96
CA ASN A 118 9.59 -15.80 -7.26
C ASN A 118 10.86 -14.99 -7.33
N LYS A 119 12.00 -15.65 -7.50
CA LYS A 119 13.32 -15.02 -7.61
C LYS A 119 13.49 -14.19 -8.91
N ILE A 120 12.38 -13.80 -9.53
CA ILE A 120 12.36 -12.91 -10.67
C ILE A 120 12.67 -11.52 -10.15
N ASP A 121 13.82 -11.02 -10.50
CA ASP A 121 14.16 -9.62 -10.27
C ASP A 121 13.28 -8.77 -11.21
N ASN A 122 12.33 -8.06 -10.64
CA ASN A 122 11.47 -7.13 -11.36
C ASN A 122 12.05 -5.70 -11.37
N SER A 123 13.32 -5.52 -11.00
CA SER A 123 14.00 -4.24 -11.09
C SER A 123 14.22 -3.90 -12.56
N TRP A 124 14.06 -2.64 -12.90
CA TRP A 124 14.35 -2.18 -14.24
C TRP A 124 15.85 -2.24 -14.50
N THR A 125 16.22 -2.73 -15.66
CA THR A 125 17.58 -2.63 -16.18
C THR A 125 17.91 -1.19 -16.55
N THR A 126 19.17 -0.82 -16.59
CA THR A 126 19.61 0.52 -17.02
C THR A 126 19.01 0.91 -18.38
N LYS A 127 18.91 -0.03 -19.32
CA LYS A 127 18.32 0.20 -20.63
C LYS A 127 16.82 0.54 -20.53
N GLU A 128 16.07 -0.15 -19.70
CA GLU A 128 14.63 0.14 -19.47
C GLU A 128 14.43 1.49 -18.80
N VAL A 129 15.30 1.87 -17.85
CA VAL A 129 15.29 3.19 -17.22
C VAL A 129 15.49 4.30 -18.25
N GLU A 130 16.50 4.17 -19.12
CA GLU A 130 16.76 5.14 -20.19
C GLU A 130 15.60 5.22 -21.20
N MET A 131 15.04 4.09 -21.62
CA MET A 131 13.87 4.07 -22.49
C MET A 131 12.66 4.76 -21.84
N ALA A 132 12.41 4.50 -20.57
CA ALA A 132 11.32 5.14 -19.84
C ALA A 132 11.52 6.65 -19.71
N LYS A 133 12.73 7.13 -19.47
CA LYS A 133 13.08 8.55 -19.46
C LYS A 133 12.83 9.21 -20.83
N GLN A 134 13.30 8.58 -21.91
CA GLN A 134 13.11 9.08 -23.28
C GLN A 134 11.63 9.16 -23.64
N LEU A 135 10.86 8.09 -23.37
CA LEU A 135 9.43 8.06 -23.60
C LEU A 135 8.68 9.13 -22.79
N SER A 136 9.09 9.33 -21.55
CA SER A 136 8.50 10.38 -20.71
C SER A 136 8.70 11.78 -21.30
N LYS A 137 9.89 12.07 -21.83
CA LYS A 137 10.18 13.33 -22.54
C LYS A 137 9.34 13.48 -23.80
N GLN A 138 9.26 12.45 -24.64
CA GLN A 138 8.46 12.45 -25.88
C GLN A 138 6.97 12.69 -25.60
N MET A 139 6.45 12.15 -24.51
CA MET A 139 5.06 12.34 -24.08
C MET A 139 4.82 13.67 -23.35
N GLY A 140 5.81 14.55 -23.19
CA GLY A 140 5.71 15.77 -22.42
C GLY A 140 5.50 15.55 -20.91
N ARG A 141 5.77 14.33 -20.41
CA ARG A 141 5.57 13.93 -19.01
C ARG A 141 6.85 14.14 -18.20
N MET A 142 7.27 15.39 -18.12
CA MET A 142 8.48 15.77 -17.37
C MET A 142 8.39 15.42 -15.88
N ASP A 143 7.20 15.40 -15.30
CA ASP A 143 6.96 14.94 -13.94
C ASP A 143 7.35 13.46 -13.74
N VAL A 144 7.11 12.61 -14.74
CA VAL A 144 7.52 11.20 -14.74
C VAL A 144 9.03 11.10 -14.92
N TYR A 145 9.59 11.84 -15.89
CA TYR A 145 11.02 11.89 -16.13
C TYR A 145 11.80 12.22 -14.85
N PHE A 146 11.40 13.28 -14.13
CA PHE A 146 12.08 13.66 -12.90
C PHE A 146 11.83 12.70 -11.74
N ALA A 147 10.65 12.05 -11.66
CA ALA A 147 10.43 11.00 -10.68
C ALA A 147 11.38 9.81 -10.88
N ILE A 148 11.59 9.40 -12.14
CA ILE A 148 12.56 8.33 -12.51
C ILE A 148 13.98 8.78 -12.18
N THR A 149 14.37 9.99 -12.58
CA THR A 149 15.72 10.54 -12.34
C THR A 149 16.04 10.61 -10.84
N LEU A 150 15.11 11.07 -10.01
CA LEU A 150 15.27 11.11 -8.56
C LEU A 150 15.33 9.71 -7.94
N ALA A 151 14.49 8.79 -8.41
CA ALA A 151 14.51 7.41 -7.93
C ALA A 151 15.85 6.72 -8.25
N GLU A 152 16.38 6.90 -9.46
CA GLU A 152 17.63 6.32 -9.91
C GLU A 152 18.84 6.87 -9.13
N ASN A 153 18.95 8.19 -9.01
CA ASN A 153 20.17 8.81 -8.44
C ASN A 153 20.18 8.85 -6.91
N PHE A 154 19.01 8.79 -6.25
CA PHE A 154 18.88 8.92 -4.79
C PHE A 154 18.18 7.74 -4.13
N GLY A 155 17.78 6.71 -4.87
CA GLY A 155 17.02 5.57 -4.33
C GLY A 155 15.69 5.97 -3.72
N LEU A 156 15.05 7.02 -4.24
CA LEU A 156 13.78 7.53 -3.71
C LEU A 156 12.61 6.64 -4.14
N ARG A 157 11.70 6.38 -3.19
CA ARG A 157 10.41 5.82 -3.54
C ARG A 157 9.56 6.87 -4.26
N LEU A 158 8.66 6.44 -5.15
CA LEU A 158 7.80 7.37 -5.89
C LEU A 158 7.05 8.37 -4.98
N GLU A 159 6.57 7.91 -3.82
CA GLU A 159 5.89 8.77 -2.84
C GLU A 159 6.86 9.80 -2.22
N GLU A 160 8.13 9.44 -2.04
CA GLU A 160 9.18 10.34 -1.55
C GLU A 160 9.49 11.41 -2.60
N CYS A 161 9.63 11.02 -3.89
CA CYS A 161 9.78 11.97 -4.99
C CYS A 161 8.61 12.98 -5.07
N CYS A 162 7.37 12.50 -4.91
CA CYS A 162 6.19 13.35 -4.94
C CYS A 162 6.08 14.31 -3.73
N ARG A 163 6.81 14.05 -2.64
CA ARG A 163 6.81 14.89 -1.43
C ARG A 163 7.93 15.91 -1.40
N LEU A 164 8.87 15.84 -2.32
CA LEU A 164 9.98 16.80 -2.38
C LEU A 164 9.47 18.23 -2.64
N THR A 165 10.07 19.17 -1.93
CA THR A 165 9.83 20.61 -2.07
C THR A 165 11.06 21.29 -2.66
N VAL A 166 10.87 22.45 -3.25
CA VAL A 166 11.98 23.28 -3.77
C VAL A 166 12.99 23.56 -2.67
N ASP A 167 12.52 23.97 -1.49
CA ASP A 167 13.40 24.31 -0.35
C ASP A 167 14.31 23.14 0.05
N LYS A 168 13.78 21.91 0.09
CA LYS A 168 14.59 20.74 0.42
C LYS A 168 15.67 20.46 -0.62
N ILE A 169 15.40 20.72 -1.89
CA ILE A 169 16.40 20.55 -2.94
C ILE A 169 17.45 21.67 -2.85
N LEU A 170 17.04 22.91 -2.60
CA LEU A 170 17.98 24.03 -2.42
C LEU A 170 18.91 23.78 -1.25
N VAL A 171 18.37 23.35 -0.10
CA VAL A 171 19.17 22.97 1.06
C VAL A 171 20.12 21.81 0.71
N ALA A 172 19.66 20.82 -0.04
CA ALA A 172 20.50 19.68 -0.44
C ALA A 172 21.65 20.08 -1.36
N VAL A 173 21.45 21.04 -2.24
CA VAL A 173 22.52 21.57 -3.11
C VAL A 173 23.55 22.36 -2.29
N ASP A 174 23.10 23.08 -1.28
CA ASP A 174 23.98 23.89 -0.41
C ASP A 174 24.74 23.06 0.62
N THR A 175 24.05 22.11 1.26
CA THR A 175 24.62 21.30 2.38
C THR A 175 25.24 19.98 1.95
N GLY A 176 24.95 19.50 0.73
CA GLY A 176 25.34 18.16 0.29
C GLY A 176 24.50 17.04 0.91
N GLU A 177 23.34 17.34 1.54
CA GLU A 177 22.47 16.33 2.16
C GLU A 177 21.01 16.55 1.80
N LEU A 178 20.39 15.56 1.15
CA LEU A 178 18.98 15.58 0.80
C LEU A 178 18.12 14.96 1.90
N GLU A 179 17.31 15.78 2.55
CA GLU A 179 16.32 15.32 3.53
C GLU A 179 15.11 14.68 2.85
N VAL A 180 14.80 13.43 3.20
CA VAL A 180 13.69 12.67 2.64
C VAL A 180 12.78 12.14 3.74
N LYS A 181 11.48 12.47 3.64
CA LYS A 181 10.46 11.96 4.56
C LYS A 181 9.86 10.67 4.02
N GLY A 182 10.20 9.56 4.64
CA GLY A 182 9.78 8.22 4.25
C GLY A 182 8.42 7.79 4.79
N LYS A 183 8.11 6.50 4.63
CA LYS A 183 6.91 5.86 5.14
C LYS A 183 6.89 5.92 6.68
N GLY A 184 5.72 6.23 7.25
CA GLY A 184 5.58 6.35 8.71
C GLY A 184 6.10 7.67 9.29
N GLY A 185 6.49 8.64 8.42
CA GLY A 185 6.97 9.95 8.87
C GLY A 185 8.44 10.00 9.26
N GLN A 186 9.16 8.88 9.16
CA GLN A 186 10.59 8.83 9.45
C GLN A 186 11.37 9.64 8.41
N THR A 187 12.28 10.47 8.88
CA THR A 187 13.19 11.25 8.04
C THR A 187 14.52 10.53 7.90
N ARG A 188 15.08 10.55 6.69
CA ARG A 188 16.44 10.10 6.40
C ARG A 188 17.16 11.16 5.59
N PHE A 189 18.48 11.19 5.72
CA PHE A 189 19.35 12.07 4.94
C PHE A 189 20.13 11.23 3.92
N ILE A 190 20.21 11.71 2.69
CA ILE A 190 20.94 11.08 1.59
C ILE A 190 22.05 12.03 1.18
N LYS A 191 23.30 11.57 1.21
CA LYS A 191 24.43 12.37 0.76
C LYS A 191 24.33 12.64 -0.73
N VAL A 192 24.63 13.89 -1.10
CA VAL A 192 24.74 14.37 -2.48
C VAL A 192 26.23 14.57 -2.72
N ASP A 193 26.93 13.52 -3.17
CA ASP A 193 28.38 13.50 -3.28
C ASP A 193 28.88 13.24 -4.70
N THR A 194 27.98 13.01 -5.65
CA THR A 194 28.32 12.81 -7.06
C THR A 194 27.85 13.95 -7.97
N LEU A 195 28.62 14.26 -8.99
CA LEU A 195 28.26 15.28 -9.98
C LEU A 195 26.89 14.99 -10.65
N ILE A 196 26.58 13.70 -10.88
CA ILE A 196 25.32 13.27 -11.49
C ILE A 196 24.14 13.63 -10.58
N GLN A 197 24.30 13.45 -9.27
CA GLN A 197 23.26 13.83 -8.30
C GLN A 197 23.04 15.33 -8.28
N PHE A 198 24.10 16.13 -8.29
CA PHE A 198 23.99 17.62 -8.37
C PHE A 198 23.29 18.05 -9.66
N ILE A 199 23.64 17.47 -10.81
CA ILE A 199 22.97 17.74 -12.08
C ILE A 199 21.49 17.38 -12.02
N ALA A 200 21.13 16.23 -11.44
CA ALA A 200 19.74 15.81 -11.30
C ALA A 200 18.92 16.79 -10.44
N LEU A 201 19.48 17.30 -9.34
CA LEU A 201 18.81 18.29 -8.52
C LEU A 201 18.66 19.65 -9.25
N ALA A 202 19.70 20.10 -9.96
CA ALA A 202 19.67 21.33 -10.74
C ALA A 202 18.62 21.27 -11.86
N GLU A 203 18.50 20.15 -12.57
CA GLU A 203 17.46 19.95 -13.58
C GLU A 203 16.05 19.99 -12.99
N VAL A 204 15.84 19.37 -11.82
CA VAL A 204 14.54 19.42 -11.11
C VAL A 204 14.19 20.85 -10.69
N LEU A 205 15.15 21.64 -10.19
CA LEU A 205 14.94 23.04 -9.85
C LEU A 205 14.59 23.88 -11.09
N LYS A 206 15.31 23.70 -12.21
CA LYS A 206 15.01 24.37 -13.47
C LYS A 206 13.59 24.03 -13.97
N TYR A 207 13.16 22.79 -13.82
CA TYR A 207 11.80 22.40 -14.15
C TYR A 207 10.76 23.08 -13.26
N ALA A 208 11.01 23.16 -11.95
CA ALA A 208 10.14 23.85 -11.01
C ALA A 208 10.02 25.35 -11.36
N ASP A 209 11.11 25.98 -11.75
CA ASP A 209 11.13 27.39 -12.20
C ASP A 209 10.31 27.58 -13.48
N THR A 210 10.53 26.73 -14.49
CA THR A 210 9.78 26.76 -15.77
C THR A 210 8.25 26.71 -15.55
N LEU A 211 7.80 25.96 -14.56
CA LEU A 211 6.38 25.85 -14.21
C LEU A 211 5.90 26.96 -13.28
N LYS A 212 6.76 27.94 -12.92
CA LYS A 212 6.48 28.96 -11.91
C LYS A 212 6.00 28.36 -10.59
N LYS A 213 6.52 27.20 -10.25
CA LYS A 213 6.19 26.45 -9.04
C LYS A 213 7.14 26.71 -7.87
N LEU A 214 7.95 27.75 -7.94
CA LEU A 214 8.88 28.13 -6.85
C LEU A 214 8.16 28.41 -5.52
N ASN A 215 6.90 28.84 -5.61
CA ASN A 215 6.03 29.06 -4.45
C ASN A 215 5.12 27.86 -4.16
N CYS A 216 5.28 26.73 -4.88
CA CYS A 216 4.48 25.54 -4.65
C CYS A 216 5.13 24.64 -3.60
N GLU A 217 4.31 24.13 -2.70
CA GLU A 217 4.77 23.20 -1.66
C GLU A 217 5.45 21.94 -2.22
N LYS A 218 5.06 21.49 -3.44
CA LYS A 218 5.57 20.25 -4.07
C LYS A 218 5.97 20.49 -5.53
N ILE A 219 7.07 19.87 -5.96
CA ILE A 219 7.61 20.04 -7.31
C ILE A 219 6.86 19.22 -8.35
N LEU A 220 6.64 17.94 -8.08
CA LEU A 220 6.08 17.00 -9.05
C LEU A 220 4.56 16.86 -9.00
N VAL A 221 3.91 17.39 -7.98
CA VAL A 221 2.46 17.31 -7.77
C VAL A 221 1.95 18.57 -7.08
N ASP A 222 0.70 18.94 -7.35
CA ASP A 222 0.12 20.14 -6.75
C ASP A 222 -0.25 19.91 -5.27
N ASN A 223 -0.65 18.67 -4.91
CA ASN A 223 -0.91 18.30 -3.52
C ASN A 223 -0.69 16.79 -3.26
N ILE A 224 -0.59 16.39 -1.98
CA ILE A 224 -0.34 14.99 -1.58
C ILE A 224 -1.49 14.04 -1.96
N LYS A 225 -2.74 14.51 -1.98
CA LYS A 225 -3.90 13.68 -2.38
C LYS A 225 -3.81 13.31 -3.86
N ASP A 226 -3.31 14.23 -4.69
CA ASP A 226 -3.10 13.98 -6.12
C ASP A 226 -1.90 13.07 -6.37
N ALA A 227 -0.87 13.07 -5.50
CA ALA A 227 0.23 12.12 -5.57
C ALA A 227 -0.25 10.66 -5.53
N THR A 228 -1.24 10.34 -4.70
CA THR A 228 -1.79 8.98 -4.61
C THR A 228 -2.59 8.60 -5.86
N LYS A 229 -3.37 9.53 -6.43
CA LYS A 229 -4.09 9.33 -7.69
C LYS A 229 -3.13 9.22 -8.87
N LYS A 230 -2.09 10.06 -8.90
CA LYS A 230 -1.05 10.06 -9.93
C LYS A 230 -0.23 8.77 -9.92
N LYS A 231 0.10 8.24 -8.73
CA LYS A 231 0.73 6.92 -8.56
C LYS A 231 -0.08 5.81 -9.22
N LYS A 232 -1.40 5.76 -9.00
CA LYS A 232 -2.28 4.78 -9.66
C LYS A 232 -2.29 4.94 -11.18
N ARG A 233 -2.31 6.16 -11.69
CA ARG A 233 -2.28 6.45 -13.14
C ARG A 233 -0.93 6.12 -13.80
N LEU A 234 0.19 6.30 -13.08
CA LEU A 234 1.53 5.95 -13.57
C LEU A 234 1.68 4.44 -13.70
N TYR A 235 1.30 3.67 -12.68
CA TYR A 235 1.37 2.20 -12.74
C TYR A 235 0.43 1.62 -13.79
N SER A 236 -0.79 2.13 -13.96
CA SER A 236 -1.73 1.61 -14.96
C SER A 236 -1.27 1.86 -16.40
N LYS A 237 -0.57 2.97 -16.68
CA LYS A 237 -0.09 3.28 -18.03
C LYS A 237 1.22 2.56 -18.39
N LEU A 238 2.10 2.28 -17.41
CA LEU A 238 3.31 1.52 -17.63
C LEU A 238 3.05 0.02 -17.80
N ALA A 239 2.04 -0.52 -17.13
CA ALA A 239 1.63 -1.93 -17.27
C ALA A 239 1.00 -2.26 -18.64
N TRP A 240 0.50 -1.26 -19.40
CA TRP A 240 -0.14 -1.46 -20.71
C TRP A 240 0.83 -1.57 -21.89
N GLN A 241 2.11 -1.32 -21.68
CA GLN A 241 3.13 -1.36 -22.76
C GLN A 241 4.06 -2.56 -22.69
N SER A 242 3.85 -3.46 -21.71
CA SER A 242 4.61 -4.72 -21.57
C SER A 242 3.79 -5.97 -21.94
N SER A 243 2.67 -5.79 -22.66
CA SER A 243 1.84 -6.89 -23.19
C SER A 243 2.00 -6.98 -24.70
#